data_c290d7dbbb92b2d3495a3b20a8f29719
#
_entry.id   c290d7dbbb92b2d3495a3b20a8f29719
#
_cell.length_a   1.000
_cell.length_b   1.000
_cell.length_c   1.000
_cell.angle_alpha   90.00
_cell.angle_beta   90.00
_cell.angle_gamma   90.00
#
_symmetry.space_group_name_H-M   'P 1'
#
loop_
_entity.id
_entity.type
_entity.pdbx_description
1 polymer ?
#
loop_
_entity_poly.entity_id
_entity_poly.type
_entity_poly.pdbx_seq_one_letter_code
_entity_poly.pdbx_strand_id
1 'polypeptide(L)'
;MAEMAKVTVNGKSVDLPVLQGSEGEVSFDISTLRAKTGAITLDYGYANTGSTESGITFLDGENGILRYRGYPIEELAESSNFLEVSYLLNNGELPTVAQSKDFQENITRHTLLHEDMRAFFDAFPKDAHPMAILSSAVCALSTYYQANDEGSPAGMMLAMYRLMGKLPTIAAWAYKKSIGQPFVYPNNALGYCANYLNMMFAVPSESYHVHPDVAKALDVLFILHADHEQNCSTSTVRMVGSSKANLFASIAAGIAALWGPLHGGANQAVLEMLEYIRDQKMPVKTFVDKVKDKSAEARLMGFGHRVYKNFDPRGKIIKGYADKVLSQLGKQDPLLDLARELEAAALNDPYFVERKLYPNVDFYSGIIYRALGLPVNMFTVMFAIGRLPGWIAHWREMNLSHKSKIGRPRQIYTGPKLRKYLPVAQRK
;
A
#
# COMPACT_ATOMS: atom_id res chain seq x y z
N MET A 1 -4.98 -38.96 9.06
CA MET A 1 -4.09 -38.35 10.09
C MET A 1 -3.56 -37.06 9.48
N ALA A 2 -3.49 -35.97 10.26
CA ALA A 2 -2.88 -34.72 9.75
C ALA A 2 -1.40 -34.97 9.41
N GLU A 3 -0.93 -34.46 8.30
CA GLU A 3 0.48 -34.53 7.90
C GLU A 3 1.36 -33.78 8.91
N MET A 4 2.55 -34.32 9.19
CA MET A 4 3.46 -33.78 10.19
C MET A 4 4.85 -33.61 9.60
N ALA A 5 5.41 -32.39 9.77
CA ALA A 5 6.80 -32.09 9.44
C ALA A 5 7.71 -32.45 10.64
N LYS A 6 8.70 -33.29 10.44
CA LYS A 6 9.65 -33.65 11.50
C LYS A 6 10.88 -32.75 11.48
N VAL A 7 11.08 -32.01 12.57
CA VAL A 7 12.24 -31.10 12.75
C VAL A 7 13.12 -31.60 13.87
N THR A 8 14.41 -31.80 13.62
CA THR A 8 15.40 -32.22 14.61
C THR A 8 16.45 -31.14 14.85
N VAL A 9 16.60 -30.73 16.10
CA VAL A 9 17.58 -29.69 16.51
C VAL A 9 18.27 -30.16 17.77
N ASN A 10 19.61 -30.18 17.76
CA ASN A 10 20.43 -30.59 18.91
C ASN A 10 20.01 -31.96 19.50
N GLY A 11 19.73 -32.96 18.63
CA GLY A 11 19.33 -34.31 19.03
C GLY A 11 17.88 -34.44 19.54
N LYS A 12 17.12 -33.35 19.59
CA LYS A 12 15.69 -33.36 19.94
C LYS A 12 14.84 -33.23 18.68
N SER A 13 13.94 -34.18 18.50
CA SER A 13 12.97 -34.19 17.40
C SER A 13 11.61 -33.72 17.87
N VAL A 14 10.90 -33.00 16.99
CA VAL A 14 9.52 -32.59 17.18
C VAL A 14 8.75 -32.77 15.88
N ASP A 15 7.54 -33.27 15.99
CA ASP A 15 6.58 -33.30 14.90
C ASP A 15 5.69 -32.07 14.99
N LEU A 16 5.65 -31.29 13.87
CA LEU A 16 4.94 -30.03 13.73
C LEU A 16 3.79 -30.21 12.73
N PRO A 17 2.57 -29.74 13.05
CA PRO A 17 1.44 -29.84 12.13
C PRO A 17 1.73 -29.15 10.80
N VAL A 18 1.46 -29.85 9.69
CA VAL A 18 1.47 -29.26 8.35
C VAL A 18 0.12 -28.61 8.09
N LEU A 19 0.14 -27.40 7.56
CA LEU A 19 -1.02 -26.64 7.14
C LEU A 19 -0.93 -26.43 5.64
N GLN A 20 -2.06 -26.60 4.94
CA GLN A 20 -2.15 -26.36 3.51
C GLN A 20 -3.15 -25.24 3.24
N GLY A 21 -2.75 -24.26 2.43
CA GLY A 21 -3.61 -23.20 1.92
C GLY A 21 -4.59 -23.71 0.86
N SER A 22 -5.60 -22.92 0.53
CA SER A 22 -6.63 -23.29 -0.45
C SER A 22 -6.10 -23.43 -1.89
N GLU A 23 -4.99 -22.80 -2.19
CA GLU A 23 -4.32 -22.87 -3.51
C GLU A 23 -3.07 -23.79 -3.48
N GLY A 24 -2.90 -24.53 -2.39
CA GLY A 24 -1.88 -25.57 -2.28
C GLY A 24 -0.58 -25.14 -1.59
N GLU A 25 -0.48 -23.93 -1.04
CA GLU A 25 0.67 -23.49 -0.26
C GLU A 25 0.83 -24.38 0.97
N VAL A 26 2.07 -24.81 1.22
CA VAL A 26 2.39 -25.70 2.33
C VAL A 26 3.19 -24.95 3.39
N SER A 27 2.74 -25.03 4.63
CA SER A 27 3.44 -24.52 5.81
C SER A 27 3.40 -25.51 6.95
N PHE A 28 4.17 -25.25 8.01
CA PHE A 28 4.07 -26.01 9.25
C PHE A 28 4.08 -25.10 10.47
N ASP A 29 3.23 -25.42 11.46
CA ASP A 29 3.09 -24.60 12.66
C ASP A 29 4.26 -24.81 13.63
N ILE A 30 5.10 -23.77 13.78
CA ILE A 30 6.28 -23.77 14.65
C ILE A 30 5.97 -23.40 16.12
N SER A 31 4.73 -23.22 16.49
CA SER A 31 4.34 -22.70 17.83
C SER A 31 4.89 -23.53 18.99
N THR A 32 5.03 -24.84 18.83
CA THR A 32 5.56 -25.78 19.84
C THR A 32 7.07 -26.03 19.75
N LEU A 33 7.74 -25.57 18.67
CA LEU A 33 9.15 -25.86 18.39
C LEU A 33 10.05 -25.50 19.58
N ARG A 34 9.94 -24.27 20.09
CA ARG A 34 10.78 -23.82 21.20
C ARG A 34 10.55 -24.57 22.50
N ALA A 35 9.31 -24.87 22.84
CA ALA A 35 8.97 -25.59 24.06
C ALA A 35 9.59 -26.99 24.08
N LYS A 36 9.62 -27.67 22.93
CA LYS A 36 10.11 -29.04 22.80
C LYS A 36 11.62 -29.14 22.58
N THR A 37 12.22 -28.17 21.86
CA THR A 37 13.65 -28.25 21.46
C THR A 37 14.53 -27.18 22.08
N GLY A 38 13.97 -26.08 22.58
CA GLY A 38 14.70 -24.87 23.00
C GLY A 38 15.04 -23.93 21.83
N ALA A 39 14.93 -24.37 20.58
CA ALA A 39 15.30 -23.61 19.40
C ALA A 39 14.19 -22.62 18.98
N ILE A 40 14.60 -21.55 18.32
CA ILE A 40 13.72 -20.62 17.60
C ILE A 40 14.16 -20.55 16.13
N THR A 41 13.26 -20.08 15.27
CA THR A 41 13.58 -19.78 13.88
C THR A 41 14.15 -18.37 13.74
N LEU A 42 14.97 -18.15 12.73
CA LEU A 42 15.50 -16.84 12.35
C LEU A 42 15.25 -16.61 10.87
N ASP A 43 14.52 -15.56 10.56
CA ASP A 43 14.21 -15.15 9.19
C ASP A 43 14.19 -13.62 9.12
N TYR A 44 15.22 -13.03 8.50
CA TYR A 44 15.31 -11.58 8.33
C TYR A 44 14.30 -11.06 7.32
N GLY A 45 13.37 -10.23 7.78
CA GLY A 45 12.34 -9.61 6.94
C GLY A 45 11.21 -10.57 6.55
N TYR A 46 11.07 -11.71 7.23
CA TYR A 46 9.96 -12.67 7.07
C TYR A 46 9.81 -13.21 5.64
N ALA A 47 10.92 -13.37 4.91
CA ALA A 47 10.89 -13.79 3.52
C ALA A 47 10.33 -15.21 3.31
N ASN A 48 10.43 -16.06 4.35
CA ASN A 48 9.99 -17.46 4.34
C ASN A 48 9.18 -17.79 5.60
N THR A 49 8.49 -16.81 6.18
CA THR A 49 7.71 -17.00 7.41
C THR A 49 6.30 -16.49 7.23
N GLY A 50 5.31 -17.36 7.23
CA GLY A 50 3.90 -17.00 7.31
C GLY A 50 3.58 -16.43 8.69
N SER A 51 3.12 -15.19 8.77
CA SER A 51 2.74 -14.52 10.02
C SER A 51 1.27 -14.71 10.38
N THR A 52 0.45 -15.14 9.41
CA THR A 52 -1.00 -15.29 9.54
C THR A 52 -1.56 -16.17 8.44
N GLU A 53 -2.75 -16.70 8.65
CA GLU A 53 -3.66 -17.16 7.60
C GLU A 53 -4.55 -15.99 7.20
N SER A 54 -4.86 -15.83 5.90
CA SER A 54 -5.75 -14.78 5.39
C SER A 54 -6.53 -15.26 4.17
N GLY A 55 -7.80 -14.90 4.09
CA GLY A 55 -8.66 -15.16 2.93
C GLY A 55 -8.88 -13.91 2.06
N ILE A 56 -8.05 -12.86 2.19
CA ILE A 56 -8.29 -11.58 1.53
C ILE A 56 -7.69 -11.55 0.12
N THR A 57 -6.41 -11.85 0.01
CA THR A 57 -5.66 -11.74 -1.24
C THR A 57 -4.85 -13.00 -1.48
N PHE A 58 -5.02 -13.57 -2.66
CA PHE A 58 -4.13 -14.60 -3.21
C PHE A 58 -3.15 -13.98 -4.19
N LEU A 59 -1.87 -14.32 -4.03
CA LEU A 59 -0.79 -13.84 -4.87
C LEU A 59 0.14 -14.97 -5.24
N ASP A 60 0.27 -15.25 -6.55
CA ASP A 60 1.26 -16.19 -7.10
C ASP A 60 2.28 -15.41 -7.93
N GLY A 61 3.45 -15.21 -7.36
CA GLY A 61 4.52 -14.43 -7.99
C GLY A 61 5.19 -15.15 -9.17
N GLU A 62 5.19 -16.49 -9.21
CA GLU A 62 5.78 -17.26 -10.31
C GLU A 62 4.89 -17.21 -11.55
N ASN A 63 3.57 -17.27 -11.38
CA ASN A 63 2.61 -17.24 -12.46
C ASN A 63 2.07 -15.83 -12.77
N GLY A 64 2.40 -14.81 -11.95
CA GLY A 64 1.92 -13.44 -12.13
C GLY A 64 0.42 -13.30 -11.89
N ILE A 65 -0.10 -13.96 -10.84
CA ILE A 65 -1.52 -13.97 -10.49
C ILE A 65 -1.76 -13.09 -9.27
N LEU A 66 -2.82 -12.29 -9.31
CA LEU A 66 -3.34 -11.52 -8.18
C LEU A 66 -4.86 -11.65 -8.16
N ARG A 67 -5.43 -12.07 -7.02
CA ARG A 67 -6.87 -12.16 -6.82
C ARG A 67 -7.27 -11.54 -5.49
N TYR A 68 -8.37 -10.78 -5.50
CA TYR A 68 -9.00 -10.29 -4.28
C TYR A 68 -10.24 -11.14 -3.98
N ARG A 69 -10.27 -11.85 -2.86
CA ARG A 69 -11.35 -12.76 -2.49
C ARG A 69 -11.71 -13.77 -3.61
N GLY A 70 -10.70 -14.22 -4.36
CA GLY A 70 -10.87 -15.14 -5.48
C GLY A 70 -11.12 -14.48 -6.85
N TYR A 71 -11.48 -13.19 -6.92
CA TYR A 71 -11.70 -12.48 -8.18
C TYR A 71 -10.38 -11.99 -8.78
N PRO A 72 -10.11 -12.28 -10.09
CA PRO A 72 -8.91 -11.80 -10.77
C PRO A 72 -8.84 -10.27 -10.79
N ILE A 73 -7.63 -9.74 -10.60
CA ILE A 73 -7.43 -8.28 -10.57
C ILE A 73 -7.78 -7.62 -11.92
N GLU A 74 -7.60 -8.33 -13.02
CA GLU A 74 -7.93 -7.89 -14.37
C GLU A 74 -9.44 -7.64 -14.50
N GLU A 75 -10.28 -8.58 -14.05
CA GLU A 75 -11.72 -8.44 -14.10
C GLU A 75 -12.24 -7.33 -13.20
N LEU A 76 -11.67 -7.21 -12.00
CA LEU A 76 -12.03 -6.14 -11.06
C LEU A 76 -11.66 -4.76 -11.61
N ALA A 77 -10.50 -4.61 -12.24
CA ALA A 77 -10.06 -3.34 -12.82
C ALA A 77 -10.92 -2.92 -14.03
N GLU A 78 -11.38 -3.88 -14.83
CA GLU A 78 -12.19 -3.63 -16.02
C GLU A 78 -13.66 -3.34 -15.68
N SER A 79 -14.25 -4.17 -14.80
CA SER A 79 -15.70 -4.25 -14.63
C SER A 79 -16.23 -3.64 -13.34
N SER A 80 -15.36 -3.36 -12.37
CA SER A 80 -15.76 -2.86 -11.04
C SER A 80 -15.38 -1.38 -10.82
N ASN A 81 -15.60 -0.92 -9.61
CA ASN A 81 -15.14 0.38 -9.11
C ASN A 81 -14.50 0.23 -7.73
N PHE A 82 -13.75 1.25 -7.30
CA PHE A 82 -12.98 1.19 -6.07
C PHE A 82 -13.83 0.93 -4.81
N LEU A 83 -15.05 1.46 -4.73
CA LEU A 83 -15.92 1.22 -3.58
C LEU A 83 -16.47 -0.21 -3.55
N GLU A 84 -16.80 -0.79 -4.71
CA GLU A 84 -17.19 -2.21 -4.79
C GLU A 84 -16.04 -3.13 -4.39
N VAL A 85 -14.82 -2.86 -4.85
CA VAL A 85 -13.62 -3.61 -4.44
C VAL A 85 -13.34 -3.42 -2.95
N SER A 86 -13.53 -2.21 -2.42
CA SER A 86 -13.40 -1.95 -0.98
C SER A 86 -14.43 -2.74 -0.17
N TYR A 87 -15.65 -2.85 -0.66
CA TYR A 87 -16.68 -3.70 -0.06
C TYR A 87 -16.28 -5.17 -0.11
N LEU A 88 -15.87 -5.67 -1.28
CA LEU A 88 -15.41 -7.04 -1.50
C LEU A 88 -14.32 -7.45 -0.50
N LEU A 89 -13.25 -6.67 -0.41
CA LEU A 89 -12.14 -6.95 0.50
C LEU A 89 -12.59 -7.09 1.95
N ASN A 90 -13.52 -6.23 2.37
CA ASN A 90 -13.95 -6.13 3.76
C ASN A 90 -15.10 -7.07 4.14
N ASN A 91 -15.92 -7.53 3.18
CA ASN A 91 -17.10 -8.35 3.44
C ASN A 91 -17.02 -9.76 2.81
N GLY A 92 -16.06 -10.00 1.92
CA GLY A 92 -15.79 -11.32 1.34
C GLY A 92 -16.46 -11.60 0.01
N GLU A 93 -17.52 -10.86 -0.34
CA GLU A 93 -18.30 -11.00 -1.57
C GLU A 93 -18.55 -9.64 -2.22
N LEU A 94 -18.80 -9.61 -3.53
CA LEU A 94 -19.22 -8.40 -4.24
C LEU A 94 -20.60 -7.94 -3.73
N PRO A 95 -20.83 -6.61 -3.63
CA PRO A 95 -22.08 -6.09 -3.12
C PRO A 95 -23.23 -6.29 -4.12
N THR A 96 -24.41 -6.57 -3.62
CA THR A 96 -25.66 -6.35 -4.36
C THR A 96 -25.88 -4.86 -4.60
N VAL A 97 -26.80 -4.48 -5.50
CA VAL A 97 -27.14 -3.07 -5.78
C VAL A 97 -27.50 -2.31 -4.49
N ALA A 98 -28.31 -2.94 -3.62
CA ALA A 98 -28.72 -2.34 -2.35
C ALA A 98 -27.54 -2.14 -1.39
N GLN A 99 -26.66 -3.14 -1.27
CA GLN A 99 -25.46 -3.07 -0.43
C GLN A 99 -24.44 -2.06 -0.95
N SER A 100 -24.24 -1.99 -2.28
CA SER A 100 -23.37 -1.00 -2.89
C SER A 100 -23.84 0.42 -2.59
N LYS A 101 -25.14 0.67 -2.74
CA LYS A 101 -25.76 1.97 -2.42
C LYS A 101 -25.59 2.33 -0.93
N ASP A 102 -25.93 1.42 -0.03
CA ASP A 102 -25.79 1.65 1.42
C ASP A 102 -24.34 1.92 1.82
N PHE A 103 -23.41 1.14 1.27
CA PHE A 103 -21.99 1.31 1.53
C PHE A 103 -21.47 2.68 1.07
N GLN A 104 -21.84 3.09 -0.16
CA GLN A 104 -21.50 4.40 -0.69
C GLN A 104 -22.09 5.53 0.13
N GLU A 105 -23.38 5.44 0.51
CA GLU A 105 -24.04 6.44 1.33
C GLU A 105 -23.39 6.59 2.70
N ASN A 106 -23.03 5.48 3.34
CA ASN A 106 -22.35 5.50 4.64
C ASN A 106 -20.97 6.17 4.55
N ILE A 107 -20.17 5.88 3.52
CA ILE A 107 -18.90 6.58 3.30
C ILE A 107 -19.12 8.06 3.03
N THR A 108 -20.07 8.41 2.17
CA THR A 108 -20.37 9.80 1.79
C THR A 108 -20.80 10.65 2.99
N ARG A 109 -21.53 10.09 3.94
CA ARG A 109 -21.94 10.80 5.20
C ARG A 109 -20.76 11.09 6.13
N HIS A 110 -19.57 10.49 5.89
CA HIS A 110 -18.41 10.63 6.76
C HIS A 110 -17.24 11.38 6.12
N THR A 111 -17.44 12.08 5.01
CA THR A 111 -16.38 12.80 4.26
C THR A 111 -15.87 14.05 4.98
N LEU A 112 -16.70 14.75 5.75
CA LEU A 112 -16.32 15.97 6.47
C LEU A 112 -15.38 15.67 7.65
N LEU A 113 -14.36 16.50 7.82
CA LEU A 113 -13.54 16.56 9.03
C LEU A 113 -14.23 17.46 10.08
N HIS A 114 -13.87 17.27 11.34
CA HIS A 114 -14.21 18.22 12.38
C HIS A 114 -13.52 19.56 12.11
N GLU A 115 -14.22 20.70 12.31
CA GLU A 115 -13.64 22.01 12.00
C GLU A 115 -12.35 22.32 12.77
N ASP A 116 -12.21 21.83 13.99
CA ASP A 116 -10.97 22.01 14.78
C ASP A 116 -9.75 21.37 14.10
N MET A 117 -9.95 20.43 13.17
CA MET A 117 -8.85 19.88 12.36
C MET A 117 -8.19 20.95 11.49
N ARG A 118 -8.85 22.06 11.19
CA ARG A 118 -8.20 23.18 10.46
C ARG A 118 -7.00 23.73 11.22
N ALA A 119 -7.16 23.98 12.53
CA ALA A 119 -6.06 24.42 13.37
C ALA A 119 -4.89 23.40 13.40
N PHE A 120 -5.22 22.10 13.36
CA PHE A 120 -4.22 21.05 13.25
C PHE A 120 -3.42 21.17 11.94
N PHE A 121 -4.07 21.36 10.80
CA PHE A 121 -3.40 21.57 9.51
C PHE A 121 -2.62 22.89 9.48
N ASP A 122 -3.13 23.95 10.10
CA ASP A 122 -2.47 25.26 10.15
C ASP A 122 -1.15 25.22 10.92
N ALA A 123 -1.01 24.31 11.89
CA ALA A 123 0.21 24.14 12.67
C ALA A 123 1.38 23.51 11.88
N PHE A 124 1.12 22.85 10.75
CA PHE A 124 2.21 22.26 9.95
C PHE A 124 2.96 23.34 9.14
N PRO A 125 4.29 23.21 8.99
CA PRO A 125 5.05 24.04 8.06
C PRO A 125 4.56 23.84 6.63
N LYS A 126 4.72 24.86 5.78
CA LYS A 126 4.24 24.84 4.39
C LYS A 126 4.87 23.72 3.55
N ASP A 127 6.12 23.40 3.82
CA ASP A 127 6.91 22.37 3.14
C ASP A 127 6.84 20.99 3.82
N ALA A 128 5.93 20.81 4.79
CA ALA A 128 5.73 19.52 5.44
C ALA A 128 5.35 18.44 4.42
N HIS A 129 6.01 17.28 4.50
CA HIS A 129 5.72 16.18 3.58
C HIS A 129 4.28 15.66 3.79
N PRO A 130 3.47 15.53 2.71
CA PRO A 130 2.04 15.18 2.85
C PRO A 130 1.81 13.81 3.51
N MET A 131 2.72 12.86 3.40
CA MET A 131 2.64 11.58 4.12
C MET A 131 2.77 11.73 5.64
N ALA A 132 3.60 12.67 6.11
CA ALA A 132 3.71 12.98 7.54
C ALA A 132 2.41 13.60 8.07
N ILE A 133 1.85 14.55 7.32
CA ILE A 133 0.55 15.16 7.64
C ILE A 133 -0.54 14.08 7.66
N LEU A 134 -0.58 13.21 6.64
CA LEU A 134 -1.58 12.15 6.51
C LEU A 134 -1.55 11.20 7.71
N SER A 135 -0.37 10.67 8.07
CA SER A 135 -0.20 9.77 9.21
C SER A 135 -0.61 10.44 10.53
N SER A 136 -0.16 11.68 10.75
CA SER A 136 -0.47 12.45 11.95
C SER A 136 -1.96 12.76 12.07
N ALA A 137 -2.60 13.21 10.98
CA ALA A 137 -4.02 13.54 10.96
C ALA A 137 -4.92 12.30 11.16
N VAL A 138 -4.55 11.16 10.56
CA VAL A 138 -5.28 9.90 10.76
C VAL A 138 -5.16 9.44 12.21
N CYS A 139 -3.99 9.54 12.82
CA CYS A 139 -3.82 9.25 14.26
C CYS A 139 -4.66 10.21 15.13
N ALA A 140 -4.68 11.50 14.79
CA ALA A 140 -5.47 12.51 15.50
C ALA A 140 -6.97 12.23 15.47
N LEU A 141 -7.51 11.56 14.43
CA LEU A 141 -8.92 11.13 14.40
C LEU A 141 -9.31 10.28 15.60
N SER A 142 -8.38 9.54 16.21
CA SER A 142 -8.64 8.78 17.45
C SER A 142 -9.17 9.67 18.58
N THR A 143 -8.78 10.94 18.62
CA THR A 143 -9.21 11.87 19.66
C THR A 143 -10.66 12.37 19.47
N TYR A 144 -11.16 12.34 18.24
CA TYR A 144 -12.53 12.73 17.90
C TYR A 144 -13.53 11.57 18.01
N TYR A 145 -13.03 10.32 18.01
CA TYR A 145 -13.87 9.11 17.98
C TYR A 145 -13.56 8.14 19.12
N GLN A 146 -13.28 8.66 20.30
CA GLN A 146 -12.89 7.88 21.49
C GLN A 146 -13.95 6.87 21.96
N ALA A 147 -15.22 7.16 21.74
CA ALA A 147 -16.34 6.28 22.12
C ALA A 147 -16.66 5.19 21.08
N ASN A 148 -15.77 4.93 20.12
CA ASN A 148 -15.95 3.86 19.16
C ASN A 148 -15.90 2.50 19.84
N ASP A 149 -16.98 1.73 19.72
CA ASP A 149 -16.98 0.31 20.08
C ASP A 149 -16.36 -0.53 18.95
N GLU A 150 -15.06 -0.38 18.75
CA GLU A 150 -14.32 -1.19 17.76
C GLU A 150 -14.18 -2.67 18.19
N GLY A 151 -14.68 -3.05 19.36
CA GLY A 151 -14.82 -4.44 19.79
C GLY A 151 -15.99 -5.16 19.11
N SER A 152 -16.98 -4.42 18.60
CA SER A 152 -18.11 -4.97 17.87
C SER A 152 -17.94 -4.90 16.36
N PRO A 153 -18.52 -5.84 15.57
CA PRO A 153 -18.53 -5.76 14.11
C PRO A 153 -19.13 -4.44 13.58
N ALA A 154 -20.16 -3.91 14.21
CA ALA A 154 -20.79 -2.65 13.81
C ALA A 154 -19.86 -1.45 14.06
N GLY A 155 -19.17 -1.40 15.19
CA GLY A 155 -18.19 -0.37 15.48
C GLY A 155 -16.99 -0.40 14.56
N MET A 156 -16.51 -1.60 14.19
CA MET A 156 -15.47 -1.77 13.17
C MET A 156 -15.90 -1.22 11.81
N MET A 157 -17.15 -1.48 11.40
CA MET A 157 -17.70 -0.95 10.15
C MET A 157 -17.80 0.58 10.18
N LEU A 158 -18.26 1.16 11.29
CA LEU A 158 -18.36 2.60 11.44
C LEU A 158 -16.97 3.28 11.38
N ALA A 159 -15.96 2.70 12.03
CA ALA A 159 -14.59 3.20 11.94
C ALA A 159 -14.04 3.13 10.50
N MET A 160 -14.36 2.06 9.76
CA MET A 160 -14.04 1.93 8.34
C MET A 160 -14.71 3.04 7.51
N TYR A 161 -16.02 3.26 7.64
CA TYR A 161 -16.72 4.32 6.91
C TYR A 161 -16.11 5.70 7.17
N ARG A 162 -15.76 5.99 8.43
CA ARG A 162 -15.08 7.23 8.81
C ARG A 162 -13.72 7.38 8.13
N LEU A 163 -12.90 6.34 8.12
CA LEU A 163 -11.58 6.37 7.47
C LEU A 163 -11.70 6.49 5.95
N MET A 164 -12.53 5.67 5.32
CA MET A 164 -12.77 5.70 3.88
C MET A 164 -13.27 7.07 3.42
N GLY A 165 -14.17 7.69 4.17
CA GLY A 165 -14.69 9.02 3.84
C GLY A 165 -13.69 10.16 4.08
N LYS A 166 -12.94 10.11 5.19
CA LYS A 166 -12.10 11.23 5.64
C LYS A 166 -10.70 11.25 5.04
N LEU A 167 -10.13 10.09 4.71
CA LEU A 167 -8.75 10.04 4.21
C LEU A 167 -8.53 10.87 2.93
N PRO A 168 -9.45 10.86 1.92
CA PRO A 168 -9.32 11.75 0.76
C PRO A 168 -9.35 13.24 1.13
N THR A 169 -10.20 13.61 2.10
CA THR A 169 -10.28 15.01 2.56
C THR A 169 -8.99 15.44 3.25
N ILE A 170 -8.43 14.59 4.11
CA ILE A 170 -7.13 14.84 4.78
C ILE A 170 -6.03 15.00 3.73
N ALA A 171 -5.98 14.12 2.74
CA ALA A 171 -4.99 14.14 1.66
C ALA A 171 -5.08 15.42 0.81
N ALA A 172 -6.29 15.81 0.42
CA ALA A 172 -6.52 17.02 -0.35
C ALA A 172 -6.18 18.29 0.46
N TRP A 173 -6.51 18.34 1.74
CA TRP A 173 -6.17 19.47 2.60
C TRP A 173 -4.66 19.57 2.84
N ALA A 174 -3.96 18.45 2.97
CA ALA A 174 -2.49 18.44 3.04
C ALA A 174 -1.87 19.08 1.77
N TYR A 175 -2.39 18.74 0.60
CA TYR A 175 -1.97 19.38 -0.65
C TYR A 175 -2.31 20.87 -0.70
N LYS A 176 -3.56 21.26 -0.40
CA LYS A 176 -3.97 22.67 -0.38
C LYS A 176 -3.12 23.50 0.58
N LYS A 177 -2.77 22.96 1.74
CA LYS A 177 -1.84 23.60 2.69
C LYS A 177 -0.48 23.86 2.04
N SER A 178 0.09 22.86 1.35
CA SER A 178 1.43 22.95 0.76
C SER A 178 1.55 24.04 -0.31
N ILE A 179 0.47 24.28 -1.05
CA ILE A 179 0.43 25.32 -2.11
C ILE A 179 -0.15 26.66 -1.64
N GLY A 180 -0.59 26.75 -0.38
CA GLY A 180 -1.14 27.98 0.20
C GLY A 180 -2.51 28.38 -0.35
N GLN A 181 -3.31 27.41 -0.80
CA GLN A 181 -4.68 27.62 -1.28
C GLN A 181 -5.71 27.28 -0.19
N PRO A 182 -6.93 27.88 -0.29
CA PRO A 182 -8.03 27.55 0.62
C PRO A 182 -8.37 26.05 0.61
N PHE A 183 -8.73 25.50 1.76
CA PHE A 183 -9.26 24.15 1.84
C PHE A 183 -10.60 24.05 1.11
N VAL A 184 -10.73 23.02 0.29
CA VAL A 184 -11.98 22.70 -0.41
C VAL A 184 -12.67 21.57 0.35
N TYR A 185 -13.93 21.79 0.70
CA TYR A 185 -14.76 20.79 1.37
C TYR A 185 -15.25 19.73 0.39
N PRO A 186 -15.56 18.51 0.87
CA PRO A 186 -16.12 17.48 0.01
C PRO A 186 -17.47 17.91 -0.58
N ASN A 187 -17.66 17.55 -1.86
CA ASN A 187 -18.94 17.67 -2.55
C ASN A 187 -19.57 16.28 -2.70
N ASN A 188 -20.53 15.97 -1.85
CA ASN A 188 -21.17 14.66 -1.77
C ASN A 188 -22.08 14.32 -2.97
N ALA A 189 -22.26 15.24 -3.93
CA ALA A 189 -22.90 14.95 -5.22
C ALA A 189 -21.95 14.24 -6.20
N LEU A 190 -20.65 14.23 -5.92
CA LEU A 190 -19.64 13.59 -6.75
C LEU A 190 -19.31 12.17 -6.26
N GLY A 191 -18.93 11.29 -7.19
CA GLY A 191 -18.37 9.99 -6.85
C GLY A 191 -17.01 10.11 -6.14
N TYR A 192 -16.56 9.05 -5.49
CA TYR A 192 -15.40 9.02 -4.58
C TYR A 192 -14.13 9.66 -5.18
N CYS A 193 -13.68 9.18 -6.34
CA CYS A 193 -12.49 9.71 -7.00
C CYS A 193 -12.70 11.13 -7.55
N ALA A 194 -13.88 11.41 -8.10
CA ALA A 194 -14.21 12.75 -8.57
C ALA A 194 -14.25 13.77 -7.43
N ASN A 195 -14.80 13.40 -6.28
CA ASN A 195 -14.82 14.25 -5.08
C ASN A 195 -13.41 14.56 -4.58
N TYR A 196 -12.53 13.55 -4.56
CA TYR A 196 -11.13 13.75 -4.22
C TYR A 196 -10.43 14.74 -5.17
N LEU A 197 -10.58 14.56 -6.49
CA LEU A 197 -9.99 15.45 -7.49
C LEU A 197 -10.57 16.87 -7.39
N ASN A 198 -11.86 16.99 -7.10
CA ASN A 198 -12.48 18.28 -6.84
C ASN A 198 -11.85 18.98 -5.62
N MET A 199 -11.66 18.27 -4.51
CA MET A 199 -11.00 18.85 -3.33
C MET A 199 -9.55 19.23 -3.57
N MET A 200 -8.85 18.48 -4.44
CA MET A 200 -7.47 18.80 -4.82
C MET A 200 -7.35 20.05 -5.66
N PHE A 201 -8.19 20.21 -6.68
CA PHE A 201 -7.96 21.16 -7.76
C PHE A 201 -8.94 22.33 -7.82
N ALA A 202 -10.15 22.20 -7.28
CA ALA A 202 -11.08 23.32 -7.26
C ALA A 202 -10.53 24.52 -6.44
N VAL A 203 -10.89 25.71 -6.89
CA VAL A 203 -10.60 26.98 -6.21
C VAL A 203 -11.88 27.80 -6.10
N PRO A 204 -12.04 28.67 -5.08
CA PRO A 204 -13.29 29.44 -4.90
C PRO A 204 -13.60 30.42 -6.03
N SER A 205 -12.60 30.81 -6.81
CA SER A 205 -12.72 31.80 -7.87
C SER A 205 -13.22 31.26 -9.20
N GLU A 206 -13.21 29.95 -9.40
CA GLU A 206 -13.52 29.33 -10.68
C GLU A 206 -14.31 28.03 -10.49
N SER A 207 -15.17 27.71 -11.48
CA SER A 207 -15.82 26.40 -11.52
C SER A 207 -14.84 25.34 -11.97
N TYR A 208 -14.74 24.26 -11.20
CA TYR A 208 -13.91 23.09 -11.56
C TYR A 208 -14.80 21.90 -11.91
N HIS A 209 -14.56 21.33 -13.07
CA HIS A 209 -15.28 20.15 -13.53
C HIS A 209 -14.31 18.98 -13.68
N VAL A 210 -14.55 17.91 -12.95
CA VAL A 210 -13.74 16.69 -13.03
C VAL A 210 -14.08 15.96 -14.31
N HIS A 211 -13.06 15.69 -15.15
CA HIS A 211 -13.24 14.90 -16.35
C HIS A 211 -13.55 13.43 -15.96
N PRO A 212 -14.61 12.80 -16.51
CA PRO A 212 -15.01 11.44 -16.13
C PRO A 212 -13.89 10.39 -16.31
N ASP A 213 -13.13 10.49 -17.40
CA ASP A 213 -12.03 9.53 -17.68
C ASP A 213 -10.87 9.70 -16.69
N VAL A 214 -10.63 10.92 -16.20
CA VAL A 214 -9.64 11.19 -15.14
C VAL A 214 -10.06 10.54 -13.83
N ALA A 215 -11.34 10.68 -13.47
CA ALA A 215 -11.90 10.03 -12.28
C ALA A 215 -11.86 8.50 -12.41
N LYS A 216 -12.18 7.94 -13.57
CA LYS A 216 -12.12 6.48 -13.84
C LYS A 216 -10.68 5.96 -13.81
N ALA A 217 -9.71 6.69 -14.34
CA ALA A 217 -8.32 6.28 -14.29
C ALA A 217 -7.80 6.22 -12.84
N LEU A 218 -8.16 7.20 -12.02
CA LEU A 218 -7.82 7.20 -10.59
C LEU A 218 -8.51 6.05 -9.85
N ASP A 219 -9.75 5.75 -10.19
CA ASP A 219 -10.52 4.64 -9.64
C ASP A 219 -9.83 3.29 -9.90
N VAL A 220 -9.39 3.05 -11.13
CA VAL A 220 -8.63 1.84 -11.49
C VAL A 220 -7.29 1.79 -10.77
N LEU A 221 -6.56 2.90 -10.69
CA LEU A 221 -5.32 2.98 -9.91
C LEU A 221 -5.54 2.56 -8.45
N PHE A 222 -6.61 3.03 -7.83
CA PHE A 222 -6.95 2.65 -6.46
C PHE A 222 -7.30 1.18 -6.33
N ILE A 223 -8.04 0.59 -7.30
CA ILE A 223 -8.31 -0.86 -7.34
C ILE A 223 -7.00 -1.65 -7.37
N LEU A 224 -6.06 -1.30 -8.25
CA LEU A 224 -4.78 -1.99 -8.41
C LEU A 224 -3.88 -1.89 -7.17
N HIS A 225 -4.11 -0.89 -6.32
CA HIS A 225 -3.37 -0.69 -5.07
C HIS A 225 -4.11 -1.18 -3.83
N ALA A 226 -5.39 -1.64 -3.94
CA ALA A 226 -6.28 -1.85 -2.80
C ALA A 226 -5.75 -2.87 -1.80
N ASP A 227 -5.10 -3.94 -2.24
CA ASP A 227 -4.37 -4.87 -1.37
C ASP A 227 -3.20 -5.55 -2.07
N HIS A 228 -2.28 -6.10 -1.30
CA HIS A 228 -1.15 -6.89 -1.81
C HIS A 228 -0.56 -7.75 -0.68
N GLU A 229 -1.40 -8.57 -0.04
CA GLU A 229 -1.02 -9.55 0.99
C GLU A 229 -0.28 -8.90 2.18
N GLN A 230 0.70 -9.62 2.77
CA GLN A 230 1.47 -9.20 3.94
C GLN A 230 2.69 -8.33 3.57
N ASN A 231 2.47 -7.27 2.78
CA ASN A 231 3.50 -6.25 2.57
C ASN A 231 3.85 -5.52 3.89
N CYS A 232 4.92 -4.72 3.87
CA CYS A 232 5.44 -4.07 5.07
C CYS A 232 4.37 -3.24 5.82
N SER A 233 3.57 -2.44 5.13
CA SER A 233 2.55 -1.61 5.77
C SER A 233 1.37 -2.42 6.30
N THR A 234 0.92 -3.45 5.59
CA THR A 234 -0.13 -4.37 6.04
C THR A 234 0.32 -5.12 7.29
N SER A 235 1.54 -5.65 7.29
CA SER A 235 2.13 -6.31 8.46
C SER A 235 2.27 -5.35 9.65
N THR A 236 2.60 -4.07 9.40
CA THR A 236 2.67 -3.04 10.45
C THR A 236 1.28 -2.74 11.02
N VAL A 237 0.24 -2.61 10.20
CA VAL A 237 -1.15 -2.44 10.65
C VAL A 237 -1.58 -3.61 11.54
N ARG A 238 -1.28 -4.84 11.13
CA ARG A 238 -1.57 -6.04 11.93
C ARG A 238 -0.75 -6.08 13.23
N MET A 239 0.54 -5.72 13.17
CA MET A 239 1.41 -5.70 14.35
C MET A 239 0.90 -4.72 15.40
N VAL A 240 0.59 -3.49 15.02
CA VAL A 240 0.05 -2.46 15.92
C VAL A 240 -1.35 -2.87 16.41
N GLY A 241 -2.24 -3.27 15.52
CA GLY A 241 -3.60 -3.71 15.84
C GLY A 241 -3.64 -4.95 16.75
N SER A 242 -2.59 -5.81 16.71
CA SER A 242 -2.51 -7.00 17.58
C SER A 242 -2.44 -6.66 19.07
N SER A 243 -2.02 -5.45 19.41
CA SER A 243 -2.04 -4.91 20.78
C SER A 243 -3.42 -4.38 21.20
N LYS A 244 -4.44 -4.49 20.36
CA LYS A 244 -5.76 -3.87 20.50
C LYS A 244 -5.74 -2.35 20.38
N ALA A 245 -4.71 -1.78 19.74
CA ALA A 245 -4.75 -0.40 19.30
C ALA A 245 -5.92 -0.19 18.32
N ASN A 246 -6.58 0.97 18.42
CA ASN A 246 -7.73 1.29 17.58
C ASN A 246 -7.35 1.32 16.09
N LEU A 247 -8.36 1.29 15.21
CA LEU A 247 -8.16 1.24 13.78
C LEU A 247 -7.41 2.47 13.26
N PHE A 248 -7.71 3.67 13.74
CA PHE A 248 -7.04 4.91 13.31
C PHE A 248 -5.54 4.89 13.61
N ALA A 249 -5.14 4.50 14.81
CA ALA A 249 -3.75 4.38 15.20
C ALA A 249 -3.02 3.29 14.38
N SER A 250 -3.69 2.15 14.13
CA SER A 250 -3.14 1.07 13.32
C SER A 250 -2.92 1.49 11.87
N ILE A 251 -3.87 2.21 11.28
CA ILE A 251 -3.76 2.75 9.91
C ILE A 251 -2.68 3.84 9.83
N ALA A 252 -2.58 4.72 10.82
CA ALA A 252 -1.52 5.73 10.88
C ALA A 252 -0.12 5.09 10.85
N ALA A 253 0.07 3.98 11.57
CA ALA A 253 1.31 3.20 11.52
C ALA A 253 1.55 2.56 10.15
N GLY A 254 0.51 2.06 9.50
CA GLY A 254 0.57 1.55 8.11
C GLY A 254 0.99 2.64 7.12
N ILE A 255 0.44 3.84 7.24
CA ILE A 255 0.81 5.02 6.43
C ILE A 255 2.29 5.37 6.65
N ALA A 256 2.76 5.38 7.91
CA ALA A 256 4.16 5.64 8.22
C ALA A 256 5.10 4.58 7.62
N ALA A 257 4.73 3.29 7.66
CA ALA A 257 5.49 2.23 7.03
C ALA A 257 5.50 2.33 5.50
N LEU A 258 4.35 2.73 4.89
CA LEU A 258 4.25 2.93 3.45
C LEU A 258 5.14 4.06 2.96
N TRP A 259 5.35 5.10 3.77
CA TRP A 259 6.19 6.24 3.42
C TRP A 259 7.67 5.90 3.26
N GLY A 260 8.11 4.78 3.80
CA GLY A 260 9.50 4.33 3.68
C GLY A 260 9.94 4.15 2.20
N PRO A 261 11.18 4.59 1.83
CA PRO A 261 11.64 4.55 0.44
C PRO A 261 11.77 3.12 -0.14
N LEU A 262 11.84 2.11 0.70
CA LEU A 262 11.87 0.70 0.29
C LEU A 262 10.47 0.09 0.10
N HIS A 263 9.40 0.87 0.29
CA HIS A 263 8.02 0.39 0.19
C HIS A 263 7.20 1.23 -0.79
N GLY A 264 6.66 2.40 -0.38
CA GLY A 264 5.74 3.18 -1.21
C GLY A 264 6.39 4.25 -2.08
N GLY A 265 7.72 4.38 -2.10
CA GLY A 265 8.43 5.41 -2.85
C GLY A 265 8.81 5.03 -4.29
N ALA A 266 8.44 3.84 -4.76
CA ALA A 266 8.94 3.34 -6.06
C ALA A 266 8.43 4.14 -7.26
N ASN A 267 7.15 4.53 -7.28
CA ASN A 267 6.58 5.32 -8.37
C ASN A 267 7.17 6.74 -8.46
N GLN A 268 7.49 7.37 -7.32
CA GLN A 268 8.24 8.63 -7.29
C GLN A 268 9.63 8.44 -7.88
N ALA A 269 10.35 7.40 -7.43
CA ALA A 269 11.70 7.10 -7.92
C ALA A 269 11.74 6.79 -9.43
N VAL A 270 10.68 6.22 -10.00
CA VAL A 270 10.55 6.04 -11.45
C VAL A 270 10.52 7.37 -12.17
N LEU A 271 9.70 8.33 -11.72
CA LEU A 271 9.64 9.65 -12.35
C LEU A 271 10.97 10.40 -12.23
N GLU A 272 11.59 10.40 -11.06
CA GLU A 272 12.90 11.01 -10.84
C GLU A 272 13.96 10.42 -11.78
N MET A 273 13.94 9.12 -12.00
CA MET A 273 14.80 8.42 -12.97
C MET A 273 14.52 8.88 -14.41
N LEU A 274 13.26 8.93 -14.83
CA LEU A 274 12.89 9.35 -16.18
C LEU A 274 13.21 10.84 -16.41
N GLU A 275 12.97 11.69 -15.42
CA GLU A 275 13.33 13.11 -15.46
C GLU A 275 14.86 13.29 -15.54
N TYR A 276 15.63 12.51 -14.77
CA TYR A 276 17.08 12.51 -14.85
C TYR A 276 17.58 12.14 -16.26
N ILE A 277 17.04 11.08 -16.88
CA ILE A 277 17.41 10.69 -18.24
C ILE A 277 17.11 11.80 -19.25
N ARG A 278 15.90 12.40 -19.17
CA ARG A 278 15.45 13.50 -20.01
C ARG A 278 16.34 14.73 -19.86
N ASP A 279 16.59 15.17 -18.63
CA ASP A 279 17.30 16.42 -18.33
C ASP A 279 18.78 16.34 -18.69
N GLN A 280 19.37 15.17 -18.56
CA GLN A 280 20.73 14.88 -19.04
C GLN A 280 20.79 14.63 -20.55
N LYS A 281 19.63 14.64 -21.26
CA LYS A 281 19.55 14.25 -22.68
C LYS A 281 20.26 12.91 -22.95
N MET A 282 20.18 11.99 -22.01
CA MET A 282 20.92 10.73 -22.04
C MET A 282 20.20 9.74 -22.95
N PRO A 283 20.87 9.12 -23.94
CA PRO A 283 20.29 8.03 -24.70
C PRO A 283 19.91 6.85 -23.77
N VAL A 284 18.74 6.22 -24.01
CA VAL A 284 18.25 5.09 -23.20
C VAL A 284 19.28 3.97 -23.12
N LYS A 285 19.94 3.66 -24.24
CA LYS A 285 21.03 2.66 -24.28
C LYS A 285 22.14 2.98 -23.29
N THR A 286 22.57 4.24 -23.22
CA THR A 286 23.62 4.67 -22.28
C THR A 286 23.17 4.51 -20.82
N PHE A 287 21.91 4.80 -20.53
CA PHE A 287 21.35 4.57 -19.20
C PHE A 287 21.30 3.10 -18.83
N VAL A 288 20.81 2.25 -19.76
CA VAL A 288 20.78 0.78 -19.60
C VAL A 288 22.16 0.22 -19.34
N ASP A 289 23.20 0.68 -20.05
CA ASP A 289 24.57 0.26 -19.85
C ASP A 289 25.09 0.68 -18.47
N LYS A 290 24.76 1.89 -17.99
CA LYS A 290 25.08 2.32 -16.61
C LYS A 290 24.40 1.46 -15.55
N VAL A 291 23.15 1.03 -15.76
CA VAL A 291 22.45 0.14 -14.81
C VAL A 291 23.12 -1.23 -14.73
N LYS A 292 23.67 -1.72 -15.83
CA LYS A 292 24.42 -3.00 -15.86
C LYS A 292 25.78 -2.90 -15.19
N ASP A 293 26.39 -1.72 -15.18
CA ASP A 293 27.64 -1.44 -14.49
C ASP A 293 27.37 -1.27 -12.98
N LYS A 294 27.73 -2.30 -12.19
CA LYS A 294 27.52 -2.31 -10.74
C LYS A 294 28.31 -1.24 -9.98
N SER A 295 29.29 -0.59 -10.61
CA SER A 295 30.03 0.52 -10.03
C SER A 295 29.32 1.86 -10.17
N ALA A 296 28.34 1.96 -11.09
CA ALA A 296 27.51 3.13 -11.27
C ALA A 296 26.35 3.13 -10.26
N GLU A 297 25.99 4.30 -9.74
CA GLU A 297 24.84 4.47 -8.81
C GLU A 297 23.48 4.38 -9.54
N ALA A 298 23.47 4.15 -10.85
CA ALA A 298 22.23 4.08 -11.64
C ALA A 298 21.42 2.82 -11.31
N ARG A 299 20.12 3.00 -11.10
CA ARG A 299 19.18 1.91 -10.84
C ARG A 299 17.99 1.99 -11.78
N LEU A 300 17.55 0.86 -12.30
CA LEU A 300 16.31 0.77 -13.08
C LEU A 300 15.12 0.67 -12.14
N MET A 301 14.48 1.83 -11.87
CA MET A 301 13.33 1.92 -10.98
C MET A 301 12.05 1.48 -11.68
N GLY A 302 11.12 0.87 -10.95
CA GLY A 302 9.85 0.35 -11.50
C GLY A 302 9.98 -0.97 -12.27
N PHE A 303 11.15 -1.62 -12.19
CA PHE A 303 11.39 -2.94 -12.78
C PHE A 303 11.73 -3.97 -11.70
N GLY A 304 11.23 -5.19 -11.92
CA GLY A 304 11.33 -6.27 -10.96
C GLY A 304 10.38 -6.08 -9.78
N HIS A 305 10.16 -7.15 -9.04
CA HIS A 305 9.29 -7.15 -7.89
C HIS A 305 9.83 -8.14 -6.85
N ARG A 306 9.61 -7.87 -5.56
CA ARG A 306 10.07 -8.77 -4.51
C ARG A 306 9.38 -10.13 -4.56
N VAL A 307 8.13 -10.17 -5.02
CA VAL A 307 7.30 -11.36 -5.12
C VAL A 307 7.19 -11.86 -6.54
N TYR A 308 6.75 -11.02 -7.49
CA TYR A 308 6.62 -11.45 -8.89
C TYR A 308 7.97 -11.79 -9.52
N LYS A 309 8.07 -13.02 -10.01
CA LYS A 309 9.16 -13.52 -10.87
C LYS A 309 8.75 -13.55 -12.34
N ASN A 310 7.55 -13.12 -12.63
CA ASN A 310 6.96 -12.93 -13.93
C ASN A 310 6.43 -11.49 -14.04
N PHE A 311 5.68 -11.15 -15.09
CA PHE A 311 5.03 -9.85 -15.22
C PHE A 311 4.07 -9.59 -14.05
N ASP A 312 4.15 -8.38 -13.50
CA ASP A 312 3.12 -7.87 -12.57
C ASP A 312 1.82 -7.68 -13.35
N PRO A 313 0.72 -8.39 -13.02
CA PRO A 313 -0.54 -8.28 -13.76
C PRO A 313 -1.10 -6.84 -13.74
N ARG A 314 -0.82 -6.09 -12.67
CA ARG A 314 -1.22 -4.68 -12.54
C ARG A 314 -0.47 -3.78 -13.52
N GLY A 315 0.82 -4.08 -13.80
CA GLY A 315 1.64 -3.33 -14.74
C GLY A 315 1.06 -3.34 -16.16
N LYS A 316 0.56 -4.48 -16.62
CA LYS A 316 -0.09 -4.62 -17.92
C LYS A 316 -1.38 -3.79 -18.02
N ILE A 317 -2.21 -3.83 -16.98
CA ILE A 317 -3.46 -3.07 -16.90
C ILE A 317 -3.16 -1.57 -16.94
N ILE A 318 -2.25 -1.11 -16.10
CA ILE A 318 -1.95 0.31 -15.95
C ILE A 318 -1.30 0.91 -17.19
N LYS A 319 -0.52 0.14 -17.94
CA LYS A 319 0.05 0.56 -19.22
C LYS A 319 -1.05 0.93 -20.22
N GLY A 320 -2.09 0.08 -20.36
CA GLY A 320 -3.23 0.36 -21.25
C GLY A 320 -4.01 1.62 -20.82
N TYR A 321 -4.12 1.86 -19.51
CA TYR A 321 -4.76 3.07 -19.00
C TYR A 321 -3.89 4.33 -19.19
N ALA A 322 -2.57 4.24 -19.12
CA ALA A 322 -1.68 5.38 -19.38
C ALA A 322 -1.89 5.92 -20.79
N ASP A 323 -1.91 5.04 -21.78
CA ASP A 323 -2.14 5.39 -23.19
C ASP A 323 -3.50 6.05 -23.38
N LYS A 324 -4.55 5.45 -22.81
CA LYS A 324 -5.94 5.95 -22.92
C LYS A 324 -6.09 7.33 -22.28
N VAL A 325 -5.62 7.52 -21.06
CA VAL A 325 -5.75 8.77 -20.30
C VAL A 325 -5.03 9.92 -21.02
N LEU A 326 -3.78 9.70 -21.45
CA LEU A 326 -3.01 10.74 -22.12
C LEU A 326 -3.63 11.13 -23.46
N SER A 327 -4.11 10.15 -24.23
CA SER A 327 -4.83 10.41 -25.49
C SER A 327 -6.10 11.24 -25.26
N GLN A 328 -6.91 10.90 -24.25
CA GLN A 328 -8.15 11.61 -23.93
C GLN A 328 -7.93 13.02 -23.40
N LEU A 329 -6.86 13.23 -22.64
CA LEU A 329 -6.47 14.56 -22.14
C LEU A 329 -5.80 15.42 -23.22
N GLY A 330 -5.57 14.90 -24.44
CA GLY A 330 -4.85 15.58 -25.50
C GLY A 330 -3.42 15.96 -25.11
N LYS A 331 -2.85 15.27 -24.11
CA LYS A 331 -1.51 15.54 -23.60
C LYS A 331 -0.51 14.56 -24.23
N GLN A 332 0.52 15.12 -24.85
CA GLN A 332 1.74 14.39 -25.14
C GLN A 332 2.70 14.56 -23.93
N ASP A 333 3.11 13.47 -23.31
CA ASP A 333 4.11 13.52 -22.25
C ASP A 333 5.41 12.87 -22.73
N PRO A 334 6.48 13.65 -22.93
CA PRO A 334 7.78 13.11 -23.34
C PRO A 334 8.34 12.02 -22.40
N LEU A 335 7.91 12.00 -21.13
CA LEU A 335 8.32 10.95 -20.21
C LEU A 335 7.62 9.62 -20.49
N LEU A 336 6.40 9.61 -21.08
CA LEU A 336 5.76 8.38 -21.50
C LEU A 336 6.49 7.75 -22.69
N ASP A 337 6.90 8.56 -23.66
CA ASP A 337 7.66 8.07 -24.81
C ASP A 337 9.02 7.51 -24.37
N LEU A 338 9.69 8.23 -23.47
CA LEU A 338 10.94 7.78 -22.84
C LEU A 338 10.73 6.48 -22.03
N ALA A 339 9.63 6.36 -21.29
CA ALA A 339 9.31 5.14 -20.55
C ALA A 339 9.09 3.94 -21.47
N ARG A 340 8.37 4.13 -22.60
CA ARG A 340 8.17 3.09 -23.60
C ARG A 340 9.49 2.65 -24.24
N GLU A 341 10.36 3.60 -24.57
CA GLU A 341 11.69 3.32 -25.10
C GLU A 341 12.54 2.53 -24.10
N LEU A 342 12.53 2.94 -22.83
CA LEU A 342 13.24 2.26 -21.75
C LEU A 342 12.70 0.86 -21.48
N GLU A 343 11.36 0.68 -21.47
CA GLU A 343 10.73 -0.64 -21.36
C GLU A 343 11.15 -1.54 -22.52
N ALA A 344 11.06 -1.04 -23.75
CA ALA A 344 11.44 -1.81 -24.94
C ALA A 344 12.93 -2.22 -24.91
N ALA A 345 13.82 -1.31 -24.49
CA ALA A 345 15.23 -1.60 -24.34
C ALA A 345 15.50 -2.66 -23.27
N ALA A 346 14.83 -2.58 -22.13
CA ALA A 346 15.00 -3.54 -21.03
C ALA A 346 14.44 -4.94 -21.37
N LEU A 347 13.26 -5.01 -22.00
CA LEU A 347 12.62 -6.28 -22.39
C LEU A 347 13.39 -7.03 -23.50
N ASN A 348 14.20 -6.33 -24.29
CA ASN A 348 15.04 -6.92 -25.35
C ASN A 348 16.50 -7.18 -24.89
N ASP A 349 16.87 -6.80 -23.68
CA ASP A 349 18.24 -7.00 -23.17
C ASP A 349 18.32 -8.28 -22.31
N PRO A 350 19.16 -9.28 -22.68
CA PRO A 350 19.28 -10.55 -21.95
C PRO A 350 19.57 -10.36 -20.44
N TYR A 351 20.32 -9.32 -20.07
CA TYR A 351 20.65 -9.04 -18.67
C TYR A 351 19.42 -8.88 -17.79
N PHE A 352 18.38 -8.17 -18.26
CA PHE A 352 17.15 -7.93 -17.50
C PHE A 352 16.20 -9.12 -17.61
N VAL A 353 16.09 -9.74 -18.79
CA VAL A 353 15.20 -10.89 -19.01
C VAL A 353 15.63 -12.09 -18.17
N GLU A 354 16.93 -12.43 -18.14
CA GLU A 354 17.47 -13.52 -17.33
C GLU A 354 17.27 -13.28 -15.82
N ARG A 355 17.23 -12.02 -15.39
CA ARG A 355 16.98 -11.63 -14.01
C ARG A 355 15.52 -11.39 -13.69
N LYS A 356 14.63 -11.62 -14.66
CA LYS A 356 13.17 -11.43 -14.53
C LYS A 356 12.80 -10.01 -14.07
N LEU A 357 13.51 -9.00 -14.59
CA LEU A 357 13.28 -7.58 -14.28
C LEU A 357 12.27 -7.01 -15.26
N TYR A 358 11.00 -7.28 -15.02
CA TYR A 358 9.87 -6.78 -15.81
C TYR A 358 9.29 -5.49 -15.19
N PRO A 359 8.65 -4.61 -16.01
CA PRO A 359 7.94 -3.45 -15.47
C PRO A 359 6.84 -3.87 -14.48
N ASN A 360 6.76 -3.18 -13.36
CA ASN A 360 5.72 -3.37 -12.35
C ASN A 360 4.70 -2.22 -12.38
N VAL A 361 3.72 -2.24 -11.46
CA VAL A 361 2.65 -1.21 -11.39
C VAL A 361 3.21 0.20 -11.21
N ASP A 362 4.35 0.37 -10.52
CA ASP A 362 4.91 1.68 -10.22
C ASP A 362 5.51 2.37 -11.46
N PHE A 363 5.89 1.59 -12.47
CA PHE A 363 6.54 2.12 -13.69
C PHE A 363 5.62 3.07 -14.47
N TYR A 364 4.33 2.77 -14.58
CA TYR A 364 3.38 3.60 -15.32
C TYR A 364 2.47 4.44 -14.42
N SER A 365 2.25 4.05 -13.17
CA SER A 365 1.33 4.78 -12.27
C SER A 365 1.77 6.23 -12.03
N GLY A 366 3.06 6.47 -11.88
CA GLY A 366 3.60 7.82 -11.71
C GLY A 366 3.34 8.73 -12.91
N ILE A 367 3.44 8.19 -14.14
CA ILE A 367 3.16 8.94 -15.38
C ILE A 367 1.69 9.34 -15.43
N ILE A 368 0.78 8.44 -15.06
CA ILE A 368 -0.66 8.74 -14.99
C ILE A 368 -0.92 9.81 -13.94
N TYR A 369 -0.42 9.67 -12.72
CA TYR A 369 -0.60 10.68 -11.67
C TYR A 369 -0.14 12.06 -12.13
N ARG A 370 1.01 12.13 -12.79
CA ARG A 370 1.51 13.38 -13.39
C ARG A 370 0.56 13.91 -14.47
N ALA A 371 0.06 13.07 -15.37
CA ALA A 371 -0.90 13.47 -16.41
C ALA A 371 -2.20 14.01 -15.82
N LEU A 372 -2.64 13.45 -14.67
CA LEU A 372 -3.79 13.94 -13.90
C LEU A 372 -3.51 15.26 -13.17
N GLY A 373 -2.28 15.77 -13.20
CA GLY A 373 -1.87 17.01 -12.52
C GLY A 373 -1.48 16.83 -11.05
N LEU A 374 -1.33 15.59 -10.58
CA LEU A 374 -0.91 15.31 -9.21
C LEU A 374 0.60 15.56 -9.07
N PRO A 375 1.06 16.28 -8.05
CA PRO A 375 2.49 16.48 -7.82
C PRO A 375 3.14 15.25 -7.24
N VAL A 376 4.43 15.07 -7.50
CA VAL A 376 5.20 13.85 -7.18
C VAL A 376 5.13 13.49 -5.70
N ASN A 377 5.19 14.49 -4.80
CA ASN A 377 5.10 14.25 -3.34
C ASN A 377 3.73 13.73 -2.87
N MET A 378 2.70 13.74 -3.74
CA MET A 378 1.38 13.16 -3.47
C MET A 378 1.25 11.71 -3.93
N PHE A 379 2.20 11.13 -4.66
CA PHE A 379 2.05 9.78 -5.22
C PHE A 379 1.91 8.70 -4.17
N THR A 380 2.74 8.72 -3.12
CA THR A 380 2.61 7.79 -1.99
C THR A 380 1.31 8.02 -1.21
N VAL A 381 0.79 9.26 -1.20
CA VAL A 381 -0.53 9.56 -0.62
C VAL A 381 -1.65 8.90 -1.42
N MET A 382 -1.56 8.92 -2.77
CA MET A 382 -2.50 8.19 -3.63
C MET A 382 -2.46 6.70 -3.35
N PHE A 383 -1.25 6.16 -3.20
CA PHE A 383 -1.05 4.77 -2.81
C PHE A 383 -1.73 4.47 -1.45
N ALA A 384 -1.57 5.34 -0.45
CA ALA A 384 -2.21 5.17 0.86
C ALA A 384 -3.74 5.16 0.78
N ILE A 385 -4.35 6.05 -0.03
CA ILE A 385 -5.80 6.07 -0.25
C ILE A 385 -6.25 4.76 -0.91
N GLY A 386 -5.57 4.32 -1.95
CA GLY A 386 -5.87 3.05 -2.62
C GLY A 386 -5.74 1.86 -1.69
N ARG A 387 -4.68 1.78 -0.86
CA ARG A 387 -4.39 0.66 0.03
C ARG A 387 -5.27 0.62 1.29
N LEU A 388 -5.95 1.70 1.63
CA LEU A 388 -6.74 1.79 2.87
C LEU A 388 -7.73 0.63 3.06
N PRO A 389 -8.55 0.23 2.07
CA PRO A 389 -9.50 -0.87 2.26
C PRO A 389 -8.82 -2.22 2.55
N GLY A 390 -7.67 -2.50 1.97
CA GLY A 390 -6.87 -3.69 2.27
C GLY A 390 -6.35 -3.69 3.70
N TRP A 391 -5.77 -2.58 4.16
CA TRP A 391 -5.34 -2.45 5.56
C TRP A 391 -6.50 -2.66 6.54
N ILE A 392 -7.66 -2.08 6.27
CA ILE A 392 -8.84 -2.23 7.11
C ILE A 392 -9.32 -3.69 7.10
N ALA A 393 -9.36 -4.34 5.94
CA ALA A 393 -9.75 -5.74 5.82
C ALA A 393 -8.83 -6.66 6.65
N HIS A 394 -7.52 -6.49 6.56
CA HIS A 394 -6.55 -7.25 7.35
C HIS A 394 -6.66 -6.98 8.85
N TRP A 395 -6.89 -5.73 9.25
CA TRP A 395 -7.11 -5.38 10.65
C TRP A 395 -8.41 -6.01 11.19
N ARG A 396 -9.49 -5.97 10.42
CA ARG A 396 -10.77 -6.58 10.79
C ARG A 396 -10.68 -8.10 10.87
N GLU A 397 -10.09 -8.74 9.85
CA GLU A 397 -9.86 -10.20 9.83
C GLU A 397 -9.11 -10.65 11.07
N MET A 398 -8.04 -9.95 11.45
CA MET A 398 -7.27 -10.22 12.66
C MET A 398 -8.13 -10.07 13.92
N ASN A 399 -8.90 -8.99 14.05
CA ASN A 399 -9.68 -8.72 15.26
C ASN A 399 -10.91 -9.63 15.42
N LEU A 400 -11.44 -10.15 14.32
CA LEU A 400 -12.52 -11.13 14.31
C LEU A 400 -12.03 -12.59 14.50
N SER A 401 -10.73 -12.82 14.33
CA SER A 401 -10.14 -14.16 14.46
C SER A 401 -9.91 -14.55 15.92
N HIS A 402 -10.35 -15.75 16.30
CA HIS A 402 -10.02 -16.36 17.60
C HIS A 402 -8.54 -16.77 17.71
N LYS A 403 -7.81 -16.85 16.60
CA LYS A 403 -6.38 -17.18 16.56
C LYS A 403 -5.47 -15.96 16.81
N SER A 404 -6.04 -14.76 16.87
CA SER A 404 -5.26 -13.52 17.01
C SER A 404 -4.50 -13.48 18.33
N LYS A 405 -3.21 -13.16 18.25
CA LYS A 405 -2.32 -12.98 19.40
C LYS A 405 -1.51 -11.71 19.22
N ILE A 406 -1.11 -11.10 20.34
CA ILE A 406 -0.20 -9.94 20.30
C ILE A 406 1.12 -10.32 19.61
N GLY A 407 1.53 -9.53 18.63
CA GLY A 407 2.78 -9.70 17.92
C GLY A 407 3.96 -9.41 18.83
N ARG A 408 4.79 -10.43 19.07
CA ARG A 408 6.03 -10.32 19.87
C ARG A 408 7.11 -11.22 19.26
N PRO A 409 7.81 -10.76 18.21
CA PRO A 409 8.90 -11.52 17.62
C PRO A 409 10.00 -11.80 18.63
N ARG A 410 10.76 -12.87 18.41
CA ARG A 410 11.94 -13.20 19.19
C ARG A 410 13.18 -12.61 18.56
N GLN A 411 14.25 -12.50 19.36
CA GLN A 411 15.58 -12.10 18.87
C GLN A 411 16.64 -13.10 19.33
N ILE A 412 17.71 -13.21 18.55
CA ILE A 412 18.98 -13.83 18.95
C ILE A 412 19.82 -12.74 19.60
N TYR A 413 20.16 -12.91 20.87
CA TYR A 413 21.01 -11.98 21.56
C TYR A 413 22.48 -12.18 21.18
N THR A 414 23.11 -11.16 20.61
CA THR A 414 24.51 -11.14 20.19
C THR A 414 25.37 -10.16 20.98
N GLY A 415 24.79 -9.55 22.02
CA GLY A 415 25.50 -8.60 22.87
C GLY A 415 26.45 -9.26 23.87
N PRO A 416 27.12 -8.47 24.71
CA PRO A 416 28.02 -8.96 25.75
C PRO A 416 27.32 -9.87 26.75
N LYS A 417 28.05 -10.87 27.26
CA LYS A 417 27.61 -11.68 28.41
C LYS A 417 27.47 -10.80 29.67
N LEU A 418 27.01 -11.37 30.76
CA LEU A 418 26.84 -10.69 32.04
C LEU A 418 28.08 -9.85 32.41
N ARG A 419 27.86 -8.58 32.67
CA ARG A 419 28.90 -7.63 33.13
C ARG A 419 28.55 -7.09 34.52
N LYS A 420 29.58 -6.87 35.33
CA LYS A 420 29.42 -6.18 36.61
C LYS A 420 29.22 -4.68 36.35
N TYR A 421 28.24 -4.07 37.02
CA TYR A 421 28.09 -2.63 37.01
C TYR A 421 29.28 -1.98 37.78
N LEU A 422 29.89 -1.00 37.13
CA LEU A 422 30.92 -0.17 37.75
C LEU A 422 30.40 1.27 37.85
N PRO A 423 30.50 1.95 39.03
CA PRO A 423 30.23 3.37 39.15
C PRO A 423 31.05 4.19 38.13
N VAL A 424 30.54 5.36 37.73
CA VAL A 424 31.19 6.18 36.68
C VAL A 424 32.67 6.45 37.00
N ALA A 425 32.98 6.77 38.24
CA ALA A 425 34.36 7.05 38.70
C ALA A 425 35.32 5.84 38.58
N GLN A 426 34.81 4.64 38.39
CA GLN A 426 35.61 3.39 38.23
C GLN A 426 35.65 2.87 36.81
N ARG A 427 35.00 3.58 35.84
CA ARG A 427 35.03 3.22 34.41
C ARG A 427 36.29 3.79 33.77
N LYS A 428 36.99 2.96 33.03
CA LYS A 428 38.15 3.36 32.21
C LYS A 428 37.71 3.78 30.81
#